data_1c98ef9c281e8d3daa9d23654f015426
#
_entry.id   1c98ef9c281e8d3daa9d23654f015426
#
_cell.length_a   1.000
_cell.length_b   1.000
_cell.length_c   1.000
_cell.angle_alpha   90.00
_cell.angle_beta   90.00
_cell.angle_gamma   90.00
#
_symmetry.space_group_name_H-M   'P 1'
#
loop_
_entity.id
_entity.type
_entity.pdbx_description
1 polymer ?
#
loop_
_entity_poly.entity_id
_entity_poly.type
_entity_poly.pdbx_seq_one_letter_code
_entity_poly.pdbx_strand_id
1 'polypeptide(L)'
;MRNILLRVMVIYLVIFSLPTATSLGNTQNFPKVIVKINPNLELFAVVYILTFNGSDDFIIAPQSYVDDVLTYFAPYKDHVAVKSMQQMFPKDLPNYIKDENLWKWASSLAVREYLEDQEDLSGFYAELSDFARESNFMKFYNAHKGEYEKALISIQNVFKEWDFIKELENRSGKKYAEYRVELSYSLFIHLHSRHILTKAYMIGSIPRSYLDNLRYTGLPNIQAIKDYMFRAFFIHEFAHAFLDSDRLGMSSEYRFIYQKVLEELPFTAYNLDFSTSGAYLNENLVEAFTHYYLAEHYNSTIAEYLILKDATIGYVLVEDLAKAFQENISFSQIPEVVGKLVTKDNLSRYFNSRMPVNGFWAVNRIYKDKRVIIVYGTQNPDERGNEYDKESALMLANWLRSAGISVEVKGDNELTNEDLQSNLVVIGGPGANELTKNLTKELVVKFSFNGDWKLVRNFTAVENPISFIFSNESIKVVKSDAVVPQEYPLGVVQTLRNPWNNEKFIIVIAGIDRYCTRKMLRYFNYNSSYLIRGKTFFEEGFYIQRI
;
A
#
# COMPACT_ATOMS: atom_id res chain seq x y z
N MET A 1 12.83 -6.31 -12.43
CA MET A 1 12.41 -6.63 -11.04
C MET A 1 12.55 -5.45 -10.08
N ARG A 2 12.51 -4.21 -10.56
CA ARG A 2 12.90 -3.02 -9.77
C ARG A 2 11.77 -2.31 -9.02
N ASN A 3 10.50 -2.52 -9.34
CA ASN A 3 9.43 -1.65 -8.84
C ASN A 3 8.12 -2.34 -8.44
N ILE A 4 8.07 -3.67 -8.36
CA ILE A 4 6.85 -4.37 -7.91
C ILE A 4 6.67 -4.29 -6.39
N LEU A 5 7.73 -3.91 -5.68
CA LEU A 5 7.85 -4.14 -4.23
C LEU A 5 7.30 -3.03 -3.33
N LEU A 6 7.09 -1.83 -3.84
CA LEU A 6 6.69 -0.69 -2.98
C LEU A 6 5.28 -0.14 -3.23
N ARG A 7 4.64 -0.53 -4.31
CA ARG A 7 3.25 -0.11 -4.57
C ARG A 7 2.19 -0.97 -3.87
N VAL A 8 2.60 -1.94 -3.06
CA VAL A 8 1.71 -2.73 -2.17
C VAL A 8 1.37 -1.96 -0.88
N MET A 9 1.90 -0.75 -0.75
CA MET A 9 1.53 0.11 0.35
C MET A 9 0.20 0.81 0.05
N VAL A 10 -0.72 0.55 0.92
CA VAL A 10 -1.97 1.28 1.05
C VAL A 10 -2.97 1.02 -0.07
N ILE A 11 -3.70 -0.04 -0.04
CA ILE A 11 -5.12 -0.02 -0.39
C ILE A 11 -5.76 -1.37 -0.01
N TYR A 12 -6.77 -1.33 0.83
CA TYR A 12 -7.55 -2.48 1.28
C TYR A 12 -9.02 -2.27 1.01
N LEU A 13 -9.74 -3.30 0.67
CA LEU A 13 -11.18 -3.21 0.55
C LEU A 13 -12.03 -4.45 0.67
N VAL A 14 -13.23 -4.31 1.20
CA VAL A 14 -14.26 -5.36 1.32
C VAL A 14 -15.67 -4.92 1.02
N ILE A 15 -16.42 -5.83 0.52
CA ILE A 15 -17.88 -5.76 0.44
C ILE A 15 -18.47 -6.58 1.59
N PHE A 16 -19.37 -6.05 2.43
CA PHE A 16 -20.50 -6.82 2.95
C PHE A 16 -21.59 -6.08 3.71
N SER A 17 -22.73 -6.74 3.75
CA SER A 17 -24.02 -6.52 4.40
C SER A 17 -24.06 -5.57 5.58
N LEU A 18 -24.82 -4.50 5.40
CA LEU A 18 -25.17 -3.51 6.41
C LEU A 18 -26.20 -4.07 7.41
N PRO A 19 -26.09 -3.74 8.70
CA PRO A 19 -27.27 -3.72 9.54
C PRO A 19 -28.17 -2.57 9.11
N THR A 20 -29.45 -2.84 8.98
CA THR A 20 -30.47 -1.84 8.68
C THR A 20 -30.53 -0.80 9.80
N ALA A 21 -29.91 0.35 9.58
CA ALA A 21 -30.12 1.51 10.43
C ALA A 21 -31.45 2.15 10.06
N THR A 22 -32.36 2.21 11.00
CA THR A 22 -33.61 2.97 10.90
C THR A 22 -33.28 4.46 10.77
N SER A 23 -33.53 5.03 9.61
CA SER A 23 -33.33 6.44 9.33
C SER A 23 -34.33 7.30 10.10
N LEU A 24 -33.84 8.08 11.05
CA LEU A 24 -34.53 9.28 11.52
C LEU A 24 -34.28 10.40 10.50
N GLY A 25 -35.35 10.86 9.89
CA GLY A 25 -35.29 11.83 8.80
C GLY A 25 -34.77 13.20 9.22
N ASN A 26 -33.55 13.49 8.81
CA ASN A 26 -33.08 14.85 8.55
C ASN A 26 -32.60 14.87 7.10
N THR A 27 -33.29 15.59 6.23
CA THR A 27 -32.82 15.87 4.87
C THR A 27 -31.63 16.82 4.94
N GLN A 28 -30.47 16.31 5.28
CA GLN A 28 -29.22 17.03 5.11
C GLN A 28 -28.97 17.16 3.60
N ASN A 29 -28.83 18.38 3.11
CA ASN A 29 -28.42 18.66 1.73
C ASN A 29 -26.92 18.36 1.60
N PHE A 30 -26.58 17.09 1.38
CA PHE A 30 -25.21 16.69 1.05
C PHE A 30 -24.82 17.21 -0.33
N PRO A 31 -23.55 17.58 -0.55
CA PRO A 31 -23.05 17.86 -1.87
C PRO A 31 -23.35 16.69 -2.82
N LYS A 32 -23.88 16.99 -3.99
CA LYS A 32 -24.26 15.95 -4.96
C LYS A 32 -22.99 15.31 -5.55
N VAL A 33 -22.73 14.07 -5.19
CA VAL A 33 -21.67 13.27 -5.81
C VAL A 33 -22.26 12.36 -6.88
N ILE A 34 -21.70 12.41 -8.09
CA ILE A 34 -22.08 11.54 -9.21
C ILE A 34 -21.10 10.37 -9.22
N VAL A 35 -21.60 9.17 -8.96
CA VAL A 35 -20.83 7.93 -8.97
C VAL A 35 -21.29 7.07 -10.14
N LYS A 36 -20.40 6.74 -11.06
CA LYS A 36 -20.74 5.91 -12.23
C LYS A 36 -19.56 5.08 -12.73
N ILE A 37 -19.89 4.01 -13.45
CA ILE A 37 -18.94 3.39 -14.38
C ILE A 37 -18.86 4.30 -15.60
N ASN A 38 -17.66 4.73 -15.94
CA ASN A 38 -17.45 5.66 -17.04
C ASN A 38 -17.41 4.89 -18.38
N PRO A 39 -18.27 5.23 -19.36
CA PRO A 39 -18.30 4.51 -20.62
C PRO A 39 -17.00 4.60 -21.43
N ASN A 40 -16.25 5.71 -21.34
CA ASN A 40 -14.95 5.81 -22.01
C ASN A 40 -13.91 4.91 -21.35
N LEU A 41 -13.95 4.76 -20.00
CA LEU A 41 -13.05 3.84 -19.29
C LEU A 41 -13.38 2.38 -19.63
N GLU A 42 -14.67 2.03 -19.72
CA GLU A 42 -15.07 0.68 -20.11
C GLU A 42 -14.81 0.38 -21.58
N LEU A 43 -14.95 1.36 -22.48
CA LEU A 43 -14.54 1.24 -23.87
C LEU A 43 -13.04 0.91 -23.99
N PHE A 44 -12.22 1.67 -23.28
CA PHE A 44 -10.78 1.44 -23.20
C PHE A 44 -10.47 0.04 -22.60
N ALA A 45 -11.20 -0.34 -21.56
CA ALA A 45 -11.07 -1.65 -20.91
C ALA A 45 -11.43 -2.80 -21.83
N VAL A 46 -12.49 -2.69 -22.61
CA VAL A 46 -12.88 -3.69 -23.62
C VAL A 46 -11.76 -3.89 -24.65
N VAL A 47 -11.21 -2.80 -25.19
CA VAL A 47 -10.09 -2.87 -26.14
C VAL A 47 -8.84 -3.51 -25.49
N TYR A 48 -8.58 -3.20 -24.20
CA TYR A 48 -7.50 -3.82 -23.43
C TYR A 48 -7.73 -5.33 -23.23
N ILE A 49 -8.94 -5.75 -22.87
CA ILE A 49 -9.31 -7.17 -22.71
C ILE A 49 -9.10 -7.93 -24.02
N LEU A 50 -9.52 -7.37 -25.16
CA LEU A 50 -9.29 -7.95 -26.48
C LEU A 50 -7.80 -8.09 -26.80
N THR A 51 -7.01 -7.06 -26.48
CA THR A 51 -5.56 -7.01 -26.71
C THR A 51 -4.83 -8.16 -26.00
N PHE A 52 -5.23 -8.47 -24.76
CA PHE A 52 -4.61 -9.49 -23.92
C PHE A 52 -5.39 -10.81 -23.91
N ASN A 53 -6.42 -10.92 -24.75
CA ASN A 53 -7.31 -12.09 -24.80
C ASN A 53 -7.82 -12.50 -23.40
N GLY A 54 -8.20 -11.52 -22.59
CA GLY A 54 -8.73 -11.70 -21.24
C GLY A 54 -7.70 -12.12 -20.17
N SER A 55 -6.41 -12.18 -20.50
CA SER A 55 -5.37 -12.72 -19.60
C SER A 55 -4.28 -11.68 -19.32
N ASP A 56 -4.53 -10.79 -18.35
CA ASP A 56 -3.54 -9.84 -17.81
C ASP A 56 -3.89 -9.50 -16.36
N ASP A 57 -2.88 -9.22 -15.53
CA ASP A 57 -3.03 -8.94 -14.10
C ASP A 57 -3.86 -7.67 -13.81
N PHE A 58 -3.99 -6.77 -14.77
CA PHE A 58 -4.81 -5.56 -14.66
C PHE A 58 -6.28 -5.78 -15.00
N ILE A 59 -6.68 -6.95 -15.48
CA ILE A 59 -8.08 -7.28 -15.74
C ILE A 59 -8.71 -7.79 -14.43
N ILE A 60 -9.62 -7.03 -13.85
CA ILE A 60 -10.27 -7.32 -12.56
C ILE A 60 -11.74 -7.69 -12.68
N ALA A 61 -12.30 -7.66 -13.88
CA ALA A 61 -13.69 -8.07 -14.11
C ALA A 61 -13.89 -9.56 -13.76
N PRO A 62 -15.12 -9.96 -13.36
CA PRO A 62 -15.48 -11.35 -13.27
C PRO A 62 -15.25 -12.08 -14.60
N GLN A 63 -14.86 -13.36 -14.54
CA GLN A 63 -14.59 -14.13 -15.75
C GLN A 63 -15.78 -14.16 -16.73
N SER A 64 -17.01 -14.25 -16.22
CA SER A 64 -18.22 -14.19 -17.05
C SER A 64 -18.29 -12.90 -17.88
N TYR A 65 -17.95 -11.75 -17.31
CA TYR A 65 -17.91 -10.49 -18.04
C TYR A 65 -16.78 -10.48 -19.09
N VAL A 66 -15.61 -11.03 -18.76
CA VAL A 66 -14.50 -11.17 -19.72
C VAL A 66 -14.91 -12.06 -20.88
N ASP A 67 -15.59 -13.16 -20.62
CA ASP A 67 -16.08 -14.09 -21.64
C ASP A 67 -17.13 -13.42 -22.54
N ASP A 68 -18.02 -12.59 -21.97
CA ASP A 68 -19.00 -11.80 -22.73
C ASP A 68 -18.31 -10.76 -23.62
N VAL A 69 -17.27 -10.09 -23.13
CA VAL A 69 -16.44 -9.16 -23.92
C VAL A 69 -15.80 -9.91 -25.10
N LEU A 70 -15.12 -11.01 -24.83
CA LEU A 70 -14.41 -11.79 -25.86
C LEU A 70 -15.36 -12.37 -26.91
N THR A 71 -16.59 -12.71 -26.50
CA THR A 71 -17.62 -13.24 -27.40
C THR A 71 -18.24 -12.13 -28.24
N TYR A 72 -18.71 -11.05 -27.62
CA TYR A 72 -19.41 -9.98 -28.30
C TYR A 72 -18.51 -9.23 -29.29
N PHE A 73 -17.28 -8.94 -28.87
CA PHE A 73 -16.32 -8.17 -29.67
C PHE A 73 -15.37 -9.03 -30.50
N ALA A 74 -15.57 -10.35 -30.59
CA ALA A 74 -14.75 -11.25 -31.40
C ALA A 74 -14.52 -10.79 -32.86
N PRO A 75 -15.54 -10.21 -33.57
CA PRO A 75 -15.34 -9.69 -34.93
C PRO A 75 -14.37 -8.51 -35.03
N TYR A 76 -14.11 -7.82 -33.93
CA TYR A 76 -13.32 -6.58 -33.87
C TYR A 76 -11.92 -6.76 -33.27
N LYS A 77 -11.47 -8.00 -33.03
CA LYS A 77 -10.15 -8.30 -32.47
C LYS A 77 -8.97 -7.76 -33.30
N ASP A 78 -9.18 -7.58 -34.60
CA ASP A 78 -8.18 -7.06 -35.54
C ASP A 78 -8.37 -5.55 -35.83
N HIS A 79 -9.28 -4.86 -35.12
CA HIS A 79 -9.53 -3.45 -35.28
C HIS A 79 -8.27 -2.60 -34.96
N VAL A 80 -8.16 -1.41 -35.61
CA VAL A 80 -7.00 -0.53 -35.43
C VAL A 80 -6.76 -0.17 -33.98
N ALA A 81 -7.81 0.11 -33.18
CA ALA A 81 -7.68 0.41 -31.76
C ALA A 81 -7.04 -0.72 -30.94
N VAL A 82 -7.34 -2.01 -31.27
CA VAL A 82 -6.71 -3.15 -30.61
C VAL A 82 -5.24 -3.25 -30.97
N LYS A 83 -4.87 -2.99 -32.24
CA LYS A 83 -3.47 -3.00 -32.70
C LYS A 83 -2.67 -1.86 -32.07
N SER A 84 -3.26 -0.67 -31.98
CA SER A 84 -2.61 0.48 -31.32
C SER A 84 -2.43 0.22 -29.82
N MET A 85 -3.41 -0.40 -29.15
CA MET A 85 -3.30 -0.82 -27.77
C MET A 85 -2.15 -1.81 -27.55
N GLN A 86 -1.97 -2.79 -28.45
CA GLN A 86 -0.84 -3.73 -28.40
C GLN A 86 0.52 -3.05 -28.49
N GLN A 87 0.62 -1.96 -29.27
CA GLN A 87 1.85 -1.18 -29.38
C GLN A 87 2.13 -0.35 -28.13
N MET A 88 1.08 0.21 -27.51
CA MET A 88 1.20 0.99 -26.27
C MET A 88 1.46 0.12 -25.04
N PHE A 89 0.94 -1.11 -25.04
CA PHE A 89 1.04 -2.06 -23.94
C PHE A 89 1.60 -3.40 -24.44
N PRO A 90 2.89 -3.48 -24.84
CA PRO A 90 3.51 -4.75 -25.22
C PRO A 90 3.49 -5.74 -24.04
N LYS A 91 3.42 -7.04 -24.34
CA LYS A 91 3.25 -8.10 -23.32
C LYS A 91 4.34 -8.13 -22.26
N ASP A 92 5.56 -7.75 -22.63
CA ASP A 92 6.73 -7.68 -21.77
C ASP A 92 6.92 -6.33 -21.07
N LEU A 93 5.97 -5.41 -21.24
CA LEU A 93 6.01 -4.12 -20.55
C LEU A 93 5.95 -4.34 -19.02
N PRO A 94 6.90 -3.78 -18.25
CA PRO A 94 6.87 -3.93 -16.79
C PRO A 94 5.57 -3.38 -16.18
N ASN A 95 5.02 -4.08 -15.19
CA ASN A 95 3.74 -3.74 -14.58
C ASN A 95 3.66 -2.30 -14.07
N TYR A 96 4.77 -1.75 -13.53
CA TYR A 96 4.78 -0.36 -13.05
C TYR A 96 4.63 0.66 -14.19
N ILE A 97 5.14 0.36 -15.39
CA ILE A 97 4.95 1.22 -16.58
C ILE A 97 3.54 1.05 -17.13
N LYS A 98 3.00 -0.19 -17.13
CA LYS A 98 1.59 -0.44 -17.49
C LYS A 98 0.66 0.38 -16.61
N ASP A 99 0.87 0.34 -15.30
CA ASP A 99 0.09 1.06 -14.31
C ASP A 99 0.10 2.57 -14.54
N GLU A 100 1.28 3.16 -14.71
CA GLU A 100 1.42 4.59 -15.03
C GLU A 100 0.72 4.96 -16.34
N ASN A 101 0.84 4.12 -17.38
CA ASN A 101 0.21 4.36 -18.66
C ASN A 101 -1.33 4.21 -18.57
N LEU A 102 -1.82 3.19 -17.86
CA LEU A 102 -3.26 3.02 -17.61
C LEU A 102 -3.83 4.24 -16.90
N TRP A 103 -3.14 4.74 -15.88
CA TRP A 103 -3.55 5.97 -15.19
C TRP A 103 -3.59 7.18 -16.12
N LYS A 104 -2.57 7.41 -16.94
CA LYS A 104 -2.53 8.53 -17.90
C LYS A 104 -3.72 8.49 -18.85
N TRP A 105 -4.03 7.33 -19.42
CA TRP A 105 -5.18 7.17 -20.30
C TRP A 105 -6.50 7.34 -19.55
N ALA A 106 -6.67 6.69 -18.41
CA ALA A 106 -7.87 6.78 -17.60
C ALA A 106 -8.18 8.22 -17.19
N SER A 107 -7.17 8.94 -16.69
CA SER A 107 -7.34 10.34 -16.26
C SER A 107 -7.74 11.27 -17.39
N SER A 108 -7.33 10.97 -18.61
CA SER A 108 -7.73 11.74 -19.80
C SER A 108 -9.11 11.36 -20.32
N LEU A 109 -9.45 10.07 -20.33
CA LEU A 109 -10.72 9.55 -20.82
C LEU A 109 -11.90 9.88 -19.90
N ALA A 110 -11.70 9.76 -18.59
CA ALA A 110 -12.77 9.96 -17.60
C ALA A 110 -13.35 11.37 -17.56
N VAL A 111 -12.59 12.36 -17.97
CA VAL A 111 -13.00 13.77 -17.94
C VAL A 111 -13.62 14.25 -19.26
N ARG A 112 -13.58 13.41 -20.29
CA ARG A 112 -14.16 13.70 -21.60
C ARG A 112 -15.63 13.32 -21.65
N GLU A 113 -16.37 13.98 -22.56
CA GLU A 113 -17.65 13.46 -23.03
C GLU A 113 -17.45 12.11 -23.70
N TYR A 114 -18.54 11.36 -23.91
CA TYR A 114 -18.41 10.06 -24.55
C TYR A 114 -17.80 10.19 -25.95
N LEU A 115 -16.78 9.38 -26.25
CA LEU A 115 -15.95 9.59 -27.44
C LEU A 115 -16.72 9.49 -28.75
N GLU A 116 -17.70 8.59 -28.85
CA GLU A 116 -18.52 8.43 -30.06
C GLU A 116 -19.33 9.68 -30.40
N ASP A 117 -19.66 10.51 -29.40
CA ASP A 117 -20.43 11.75 -29.55
C ASP A 117 -19.55 12.96 -29.88
N GLN A 118 -18.23 12.80 -29.96
CA GLN A 118 -17.29 13.89 -30.21
C GLN A 118 -16.84 13.95 -31.67
N GLU A 119 -16.79 15.16 -32.20
CA GLU A 119 -16.16 15.48 -33.49
C GLU A 119 -14.67 15.84 -33.27
N ASP A 120 -13.87 15.82 -34.34
CA ASP A 120 -12.48 16.26 -34.36
C ASP A 120 -11.52 15.51 -33.43
N LEU A 121 -11.78 14.23 -33.15
CA LEU A 121 -10.85 13.36 -32.44
C LEU A 121 -9.65 12.98 -33.31
N SER A 122 -8.49 12.82 -32.70
CA SER A 122 -7.25 12.41 -33.38
C SER A 122 -6.53 11.29 -32.61
N GLY A 123 -5.68 10.55 -33.34
CA GLY A 123 -4.89 9.49 -32.77
C GLY A 123 -5.77 8.39 -32.13
N PHE A 124 -5.30 7.85 -31.02
CA PHE A 124 -5.99 6.73 -30.37
C PHE A 124 -7.43 7.04 -29.88
N TYR A 125 -7.76 8.31 -29.60
CA TYR A 125 -9.15 8.69 -29.27
C TYR A 125 -10.08 8.51 -30.47
N ALA A 126 -9.64 8.84 -31.68
CA ALA A 126 -10.40 8.59 -32.90
C ALA A 126 -10.58 7.09 -33.14
N GLU A 127 -9.52 6.29 -32.96
CA GLU A 127 -9.58 4.83 -33.09
C GLU A 127 -10.53 4.18 -32.09
N LEU A 128 -10.58 4.68 -30.83
CA LEU A 128 -11.55 4.23 -29.83
C LEU A 128 -12.99 4.63 -30.21
N SER A 129 -13.18 5.84 -30.72
CA SER A 129 -14.49 6.30 -31.20
C SER A 129 -15.01 5.45 -32.36
N ASP A 130 -14.14 5.14 -33.34
CA ASP A 130 -14.48 4.28 -34.47
C ASP A 130 -14.81 2.85 -33.99
N PHE A 131 -13.99 2.30 -33.07
CA PHE A 131 -14.29 0.99 -32.46
C PHE A 131 -15.65 0.99 -31.77
N ALA A 132 -15.97 2.04 -30.98
CA ALA A 132 -17.26 2.14 -30.29
C ALA A 132 -18.43 2.13 -31.27
N ARG A 133 -18.33 2.90 -32.36
CA ARG A 133 -19.36 3.02 -33.40
C ARG A 133 -19.53 1.70 -34.17
N GLU A 134 -18.45 1.14 -34.68
CA GLU A 134 -18.49 -0.09 -35.49
C GLU A 134 -18.98 -1.30 -34.69
N SER A 135 -18.55 -1.42 -33.45
CA SER A 135 -18.91 -2.53 -32.57
C SER A 135 -20.25 -2.37 -31.85
N ASN A 136 -20.89 -1.20 -31.97
CA ASN A 136 -22.07 -0.84 -31.19
C ASN A 136 -21.83 -1.02 -29.68
N PHE A 137 -20.71 -0.48 -29.19
CA PHE A 137 -20.25 -0.63 -27.81
C PHE A 137 -21.33 -0.27 -26.78
N MET A 138 -22.10 0.81 -26.99
CA MET A 138 -23.14 1.22 -26.04
C MET A 138 -24.25 0.19 -25.86
N LYS A 139 -24.51 -0.68 -26.85
CA LYS A 139 -25.43 -1.81 -26.68
C LYS A 139 -24.87 -2.83 -25.66
N PHE A 140 -23.60 -3.15 -25.74
CA PHE A 140 -22.92 -4.02 -24.77
C PHE A 140 -22.90 -3.38 -23.38
N TYR A 141 -22.47 -2.11 -23.28
CA TYR A 141 -22.41 -1.36 -22.03
C TYR A 141 -23.76 -1.32 -21.32
N ASN A 142 -24.83 -1.02 -22.06
CA ASN A 142 -26.20 -0.96 -21.51
C ASN A 142 -26.73 -2.34 -21.09
N ALA A 143 -26.31 -3.42 -21.75
CA ALA A 143 -26.68 -4.78 -21.35
C ALA A 143 -26.10 -5.15 -19.96
N HIS A 144 -24.93 -4.62 -19.60
CA HIS A 144 -24.25 -4.87 -18.31
C HIS A 144 -24.56 -3.80 -17.24
N LYS A 145 -25.42 -2.83 -17.53
CA LYS A 145 -25.75 -1.73 -16.61
C LYS A 145 -26.19 -2.22 -15.23
N GLY A 146 -26.96 -3.32 -15.16
CA GLY A 146 -27.42 -3.89 -13.91
C GLY A 146 -26.26 -4.45 -13.04
N GLU A 147 -25.18 -4.92 -13.64
CA GLU A 147 -23.96 -5.34 -12.92
C GLU A 147 -23.20 -4.14 -12.41
N TYR A 148 -23.07 -3.11 -13.23
CA TYR A 148 -22.42 -1.84 -12.85
C TYR A 148 -23.14 -1.20 -11.67
N GLU A 149 -24.47 -1.08 -11.73
CA GLU A 149 -25.28 -0.51 -10.65
C GLU A 149 -25.11 -1.28 -9.34
N LYS A 150 -25.13 -2.61 -9.38
CA LYS A 150 -24.88 -3.45 -8.19
C LYS A 150 -23.49 -3.20 -7.60
N ALA A 151 -22.48 -3.08 -8.45
CA ALA A 151 -21.10 -2.85 -8.01
C ALA A 151 -20.90 -1.44 -7.38
N LEU A 152 -21.74 -0.48 -7.72
CA LEU A 152 -21.67 0.90 -7.23
C LEU A 152 -22.43 1.13 -5.91
N ILE A 153 -23.31 0.22 -5.49
CA ILE A 153 -24.18 0.43 -4.30
C ILE A 153 -23.38 0.79 -3.05
N SER A 154 -22.33 0.03 -2.76
CA SER A 154 -21.49 0.26 -1.56
C SER A 154 -20.79 1.62 -1.60
N ILE A 155 -20.31 2.02 -2.79
CA ILE A 155 -19.65 3.31 -3.01
C ILE A 155 -20.64 4.46 -2.84
N GLN A 156 -21.80 4.36 -3.46
CA GLN A 156 -22.85 5.36 -3.34
C GLN A 156 -23.32 5.56 -1.89
N ASN A 157 -23.32 4.49 -1.10
CA ASN A 157 -23.72 4.56 0.30
C ASN A 157 -22.71 5.37 1.14
N VAL A 158 -21.41 5.29 0.87
CA VAL A 158 -20.40 6.13 1.55
C VAL A 158 -20.76 7.61 1.41
N PHE A 159 -21.13 8.05 0.21
CA PHE A 159 -21.45 9.45 -0.06
C PHE A 159 -22.87 9.87 0.42
N LYS A 160 -23.74 8.91 0.68
CA LYS A 160 -25.07 9.20 1.28
C LYS A 160 -25.05 9.27 2.80
N GLU A 161 -24.19 8.48 3.40
CA GLU A 161 -24.11 8.33 4.86
C GLU A 161 -23.22 9.40 5.50
N TRP A 162 -22.28 9.98 4.75
CA TRP A 162 -21.16 10.73 5.28
C TRP A 162 -20.93 12.06 4.57
N ASP A 163 -20.85 13.14 5.35
CA ASP A 163 -20.75 14.52 4.85
C ASP A 163 -19.29 15.06 4.84
N PHE A 164 -18.32 14.20 4.59
CA PHE A 164 -16.91 14.61 4.60
C PHE A 164 -16.58 15.66 3.53
N ILE A 165 -17.28 15.65 2.39
CA ILE A 165 -17.09 16.69 1.36
C ILE A 165 -17.47 18.07 1.91
N LYS A 166 -18.57 18.18 2.64
CA LYS A 166 -18.98 19.45 3.27
C LYS A 166 -18.01 19.88 4.35
N GLU A 167 -17.46 18.94 5.10
CA GLU A 167 -16.38 19.22 6.06
C GLU A 167 -15.15 19.80 5.34
N LEU A 168 -14.71 19.19 4.23
CA LEU A 168 -13.64 19.70 3.38
C LEU A 168 -13.96 21.10 2.82
N GLU A 169 -15.18 21.31 2.31
CA GLU A 169 -15.64 22.62 1.84
C GLU A 169 -15.60 23.68 2.96
N ASN A 170 -16.11 23.35 4.13
CA ASN A 170 -16.19 24.29 5.26
C ASN A 170 -14.80 24.68 5.75
N ARG A 171 -13.89 23.72 5.87
CA ARG A 171 -12.52 23.97 6.37
C ARG A 171 -11.64 24.70 5.34
N SER A 172 -11.84 24.40 4.07
CA SER A 172 -11.07 25.03 2.98
C SER A 172 -11.63 26.38 2.54
N GLY A 173 -12.91 26.65 2.81
CA GLY A 173 -13.65 27.77 2.22
C GLY A 173 -13.89 27.62 0.70
N LYS A 174 -13.63 26.45 0.12
CA LYS A 174 -13.69 26.18 -1.32
C LYS A 174 -14.78 25.17 -1.62
N LYS A 175 -15.51 25.41 -2.72
CA LYS A 175 -16.53 24.50 -3.24
C LYS A 175 -16.29 24.20 -4.70
N TYR A 176 -16.58 22.96 -5.08
CA TYR A 176 -16.66 22.58 -6.49
C TYR A 176 -18.13 22.54 -6.95
N ALA A 177 -18.36 22.84 -8.22
CA ALA A 177 -19.71 22.78 -8.79
C ALA A 177 -20.21 21.34 -8.93
N GLU A 178 -19.30 20.39 -9.14
CA GLU A 178 -19.60 18.96 -9.23
C GLU A 178 -18.52 18.13 -8.56
N TYR A 179 -18.93 17.04 -7.92
CA TYR A 179 -18.09 15.98 -7.40
C TYR A 179 -18.39 14.70 -8.16
N ARG A 180 -17.40 14.08 -8.75
CA ARG A 180 -17.58 12.94 -9.66
C ARG A 180 -16.65 11.80 -9.29
N VAL A 181 -17.20 10.59 -9.24
CA VAL A 181 -16.45 9.34 -9.08
C VAL A 181 -16.64 8.56 -10.38
N GLU A 182 -15.59 8.54 -11.18
CA GLU A 182 -15.57 7.95 -12.53
C GLU A 182 -14.75 6.67 -12.48
N LEU A 183 -15.39 5.51 -12.59
CA LEU A 183 -14.76 4.22 -12.31
C LEU A 183 -14.73 3.33 -13.55
N SER A 184 -13.71 2.48 -13.64
CA SER A 184 -13.70 1.29 -14.49
C SER A 184 -14.22 0.08 -13.72
N TYR A 185 -15.06 -0.72 -14.37
CA TYR A 185 -15.54 -2.00 -13.86
C TYR A 185 -14.55 -3.13 -14.12
N SER A 186 -13.81 -3.03 -15.21
CA SER A 186 -13.07 -4.14 -15.81
C SER A 186 -11.57 -4.07 -15.63
N LEU A 187 -10.99 -2.85 -15.55
CA LEU A 187 -9.56 -2.67 -15.41
C LEU A 187 -9.19 -2.15 -14.03
N PHE A 188 -8.08 -2.67 -13.50
CA PHE A 188 -7.40 -2.10 -12.37
C PHE A 188 -6.74 -0.78 -12.78
N ILE A 189 -7.18 0.29 -12.17
CA ILE A 189 -6.64 1.64 -12.30
C ILE A 189 -6.55 2.17 -10.88
N HIS A 190 -5.35 2.57 -10.46
CA HIS A 190 -5.22 3.21 -9.15
C HIS A 190 -6.19 4.40 -9.06
N LEU A 191 -6.87 4.52 -7.93
CA LEU A 191 -7.70 5.68 -7.69
C LEU A 191 -6.82 6.88 -7.42
N HIS A 192 -7.18 7.99 -8.04
CA HIS A 192 -6.55 9.28 -7.81
C HIS A 192 -7.58 10.38 -7.97
N SER A 193 -7.37 11.46 -7.25
CA SER A 193 -8.17 12.66 -7.43
C SER A 193 -7.58 13.57 -8.52
N ARG A 194 -8.45 14.24 -9.18
CA ARG A 194 -8.14 15.31 -10.13
C ARG A 194 -9.19 16.40 -10.05
N HIS A 195 -8.79 17.64 -10.17
CA HIS A 195 -9.74 18.73 -10.34
C HIS A 195 -9.49 19.41 -11.68
N ILE A 196 -10.59 19.73 -12.35
CA ILE A 196 -10.58 20.42 -13.64
C ILE A 196 -11.59 21.53 -13.56
N LEU A 197 -11.12 22.78 -13.67
CA LEU A 197 -11.97 23.98 -13.54
C LEU A 197 -12.76 23.95 -12.21
N THR A 198 -14.06 23.76 -12.31
CA THR A 198 -15.01 23.78 -11.18
C THR A 198 -15.45 22.38 -10.73
N LYS A 199 -14.83 21.32 -11.24
CA LYS A 199 -15.20 19.93 -10.92
C LYS A 199 -14.07 19.21 -10.22
N ALA A 200 -14.42 18.45 -9.18
CA ALA A 200 -13.52 17.51 -8.54
C ALA A 200 -13.85 16.09 -9.01
N TYR A 201 -12.83 15.38 -9.47
CA TYR A 201 -12.94 14.01 -9.97
C TYR A 201 -12.14 13.07 -9.06
N MET A 202 -12.71 11.91 -8.83
CA MET A 202 -11.99 10.71 -8.41
C MET A 202 -12.10 9.71 -9.54
N ILE A 203 -10.96 9.22 -10.03
CA ILE A 203 -10.88 8.36 -11.21
C ILE A 203 -10.11 7.09 -10.84
N GLY A 204 -10.65 5.92 -11.19
CA GLY A 204 -9.98 4.66 -10.92
C GLY A 204 -10.82 3.44 -11.19
N SER A 205 -10.57 2.35 -10.48
CA SER A 205 -11.33 1.11 -10.60
C SER A 205 -12.31 0.90 -9.46
N ILE A 206 -13.30 0.03 -9.69
CA ILE A 206 -14.08 -0.52 -8.58
C ILE A 206 -13.14 -1.33 -7.70
N PRO A 207 -13.13 -1.06 -6.40
CA PRO A 207 -12.24 -1.74 -5.48
C PRO A 207 -12.75 -3.15 -5.18
N ARG A 208 -12.35 -4.15 -5.94
CA ARG A 208 -12.80 -5.55 -5.77
C ARG A 208 -11.80 -6.48 -5.11
N SER A 209 -10.53 -6.29 -5.32
CA SER A 209 -9.56 -7.38 -5.15
C SER A 209 -8.57 -7.26 -4.00
N TYR A 210 -8.50 -6.14 -3.35
CA TYR A 210 -7.48 -5.92 -2.30
C TYR A 210 -7.67 -6.72 -1.02
N LEU A 211 -8.83 -7.35 -0.87
CA LEU A 211 -9.25 -7.97 0.39
C LEU A 211 -8.95 -9.43 0.50
N ASP A 212 -8.85 -10.11 -0.62
CA ASP A 212 -8.53 -11.54 -0.59
C ASP A 212 -7.10 -11.77 -0.11
N ASN A 213 -6.19 -10.80 -0.34
CA ASN A 213 -4.82 -10.88 0.14
C ASN A 213 -4.66 -10.65 1.65
N LEU A 214 -5.66 -10.10 2.34
CA LEU A 214 -5.66 -9.95 3.80
C LEU A 214 -5.94 -11.25 4.57
N ARG A 215 -6.19 -12.35 3.91
CA ARG A 215 -6.40 -13.66 4.56
C ARG A 215 -5.22 -14.11 5.42
N TYR A 216 -4.05 -13.51 5.25
CA TYR A 216 -2.80 -13.94 5.87
C TYR A 216 -2.32 -13.07 7.03
N THR A 217 -3.00 -11.99 7.36
CA THR A 217 -2.54 -11.10 8.44
C THR A 217 -2.85 -11.64 9.85
N GLY A 218 -3.56 -12.76 9.97
CA GLY A 218 -3.85 -13.38 11.25
C GLY A 218 -4.69 -12.52 12.22
N LEU A 219 -5.17 -11.36 11.74
CA LEU A 219 -6.06 -10.50 12.53
C LEU A 219 -7.48 -11.08 12.52
N PRO A 220 -7.97 -11.61 13.62
CA PRO A 220 -9.36 -11.98 13.70
C PRO A 220 -10.23 -10.73 13.57
N ASN A 221 -11.30 -10.85 12.82
CA ASN A 221 -12.27 -9.80 12.55
C ASN A 221 -11.73 -8.57 11.80
N ILE A 222 -11.07 -8.84 10.72
CA ILE A 222 -10.56 -7.87 9.75
C ILE A 222 -11.67 -6.99 9.12
N GLN A 223 -12.95 -7.39 9.26
CA GLN A 223 -14.07 -6.72 8.60
C GLN A 223 -14.20 -5.24 8.96
N ALA A 224 -14.08 -4.89 10.24
CA ALA A 224 -14.20 -3.50 10.68
C ALA A 224 -13.05 -2.62 10.14
N ILE A 225 -11.82 -3.16 10.07
CA ILE A 225 -10.69 -2.46 9.44
C ILE A 225 -10.94 -2.30 7.95
N LYS A 226 -11.45 -3.32 7.32
CA LYS A 226 -11.78 -3.32 5.91
C LYS A 226 -12.84 -2.24 5.60
N ASP A 227 -13.91 -2.18 6.38
CA ASP A 227 -14.96 -1.17 6.23
C ASP A 227 -14.42 0.24 6.50
N TYR A 228 -13.52 0.39 7.46
CA TYR A 228 -12.82 1.63 7.72
C TYR A 228 -11.98 2.05 6.50
N MET A 229 -11.13 1.16 6.01
CA MET A 229 -10.24 1.44 4.88
C MET A 229 -11.02 1.74 3.59
N PHE A 230 -12.18 1.11 3.39
CA PHE A 230 -13.05 1.43 2.27
C PHE A 230 -13.50 2.89 2.28
N ARG A 231 -13.89 3.38 3.44
CA ARG A 231 -14.29 4.78 3.62
C ARG A 231 -13.10 5.71 3.55
N ALA A 232 -12.02 5.35 4.23
CA ALA A 232 -10.76 6.09 4.25
C ALA A 232 -10.30 6.44 2.84
N PHE A 233 -10.38 5.48 1.95
CA PHE A 233 -9.98 5.62 0.59
C PHE A 233 -10.70 6.77 -0.17
N PHE A 234 -12.03 6.87 -0.05
CA PHE A 234 -12.78 7.94 -0.70
C PHE A 234 -12.55 9.31 -0.06
N ILE A 235 -12.38 9.35 1.27
CA ILE A 235 -12.07 10.58 1.99
C ILE A 235 -10.68 11.07 1.60
N HIS A 236 -9.69 10.19 1.60
CA HIS A 236 -8.31 10.45 1.21
C HIS A 236 -8.23 11.08 -0.18
N GLU A 237 -8.80 10.41 -1.17
CA GLU A 237 -8.71 10.87 -2.54
C GLU A 237 -9.41 12.23 -2.76
N PHE A 238 -10.59 12.44 -2.18
CA PHE A 238 -11.22 13.77 -2.28
C PHE A 238 -10.48 14.84 -1.49
N ALA A 239 -9.84 14.49 -0.37
CA ALA A 239 -9.06 15.44 0.42
C ALA A 239 -7.90 16.06 -0.39
N HIS A 240 -7.28 15.32 -1.32
CA HIS A 240 -6.27 15.88 -2.23
C HIS A 240 -6.77 17.07 -3.06
N ALA A 241 -8.06 17.14 -3.37
CA ALA A 241 -8.61 18.28 -4.09
C ALA A 241 -8.64 19.58 -3.27
N PHE A 242 -8.51 19.48 -1.95
CA PHE A 242 -8.59 20.59 -1.00
C PHE A 242 -7.28 20.83 -0.24
N LEU A 243 -6.55 19.75 0.08
CA LEU A 243 -5.32 19.74 0.87
C LEU A 243 -4.10 19.59 -0.04
N ASP A 244 -3.81 20.62 -0.82
CA ASP A 244 -2.64 20.68 -1.68
C ASP A 244 -1.65 21.71 -1.10
N SER A 245 -0.42 21.27 -0.77
CA SER A 245 0.60 22.10 -0.16
C SER A 245 0.99 23.31 -1.01
N ASP A 246 0.99 23.17 -2.35
CA ASP A 246 1.28 24.27 -3.25
C ASP A 246 0.20 25.36 -3.18
N ARG A 247 -1.06 24.95 -3.05
CA ARG A 247 -2.21 25.87 -2.89
C ARG A 247 -2.28 26.51 -1.52
N LEU A 248 -1.78 25.79 -0.51
CA LEU A 248 -1.66 26.33 0.84
C LEU A 248 -0.44 27.25 1.00
N GLY A 249 0.32 27.47 -0.09
CA GLY A 249 1.48 28.37 -0.09
C GLY A 249 2.71 27.82 0.61
N MET A 250 2.77 26.49 0.82
CA MET A 250 3.81 25.87 1.63
C MET A 250 5.02 25.36 0.84
N SER A 251 4.94 25.28 -0.48
CA SER A 251 5.95 24.59 -1.29
C SER A 251 7.36 25.17 -1.25
N SER A 252 7.49 26.49 -1.03
CA SER A 252 8.81 27.14 -0.99
C SER A 252 9.48 27.07 0.37
N GLU A 253 8.72 27.14 1.46
CA GLU A 253 9.22 27.21 2.83
C GLU A 253 9.67 25.84 3.36
N TYR A 254 9.08 24.75 2.84
CA TYR A 254 9.28 23.40 3.34
C TYR A 254 10.12 22.49 2.43
N ARG A 255 10.91 23.06 1.50
CA ARG A 255 11.85 22.28 0.66
C ARG A 255 12.82 21.43 1.47
N PHE A 256 13.16 21.86 2.67
CA PHE A 256 14.03 21.09 3.56
C PHE A 256 13.42 19.76 4.03
N ILE A 257 12.08 19.63 4.01
CA ILE A 257 11.40 18.37 4.36
C ILE A 257 11.84 17.27 3.40
N TYR A 258 11.80 17.52 2.10
CA TYR A 258 12.22 16.54 1.09
C TYR A 258 13.67 16.12 1.27
N GLN A 259 14.56 17.09 1.50
CA GLN A 259 15.96 16.78 1.77
C GLN A 259 16.11 15.90 3.02
N LYS A 260 15.31 16.18 4.06
CA LYS A 260 15.32 15.36 5.27
C LYS A 260 14.72 13.98 5.08
N VAL A 261 13.66 13.86 4.28
CA VAL A 261 13.12 12.55 3.86
C VAL A 261 14.17 11.75 3.09
N LEU A 262 14.91 12.39 2.17
CA LEU A 262 16.02 11.74 1.45
C LEU A 262 17.14 11.25 2.39
N GLU A 263 17.43 12.00 3.44
CA GLU A 263 18.45 11.63 4.44
C GLU A 263 17.99 10.49 5.36
N GLU A 264 16.76 10.53 5.85
CA GLU A 264 16.24 9.59 6.85
C GLU A 264 15.61 8.34 6.24
N LEU A 265 14.98 8.49 5.06
CA LEU A 265 14.29 7.44 4.32
C LEU A 265 14.81 7.32 2.88
N PRO A 266 16.13 7.13 2.66
CA PRO A 266 16.72 7.17 1.32
C PRO A 266 16.21 6.04 0.41
N PHE A 267 15.91 4.86 0.97
CA PHE A 267 15.32 3.75 0.22
C PHE A 267 13.89 4.08 -0.22
N THR A 268 13.09 4.66 0.66
CA THR A 268 11.72 5.08 0.37
C THR A 268 11.68 6.18 -0.67
N ALA A 269 12.50 7.21 -0.50
CA ALA A 269 12.58 8.32 -1.43
C ALA A 269 13.03 7.89 -2.84
N TYR A 270 13.84 6.85 -2.94
CA TYR A 270 14.26 6.28 -4.22
C TYR A 270 13.15 5.46 -4.90
N ASN A 271 12.27 4.83 -4.14
CA ASN A 271 11.28 3.87 -4.65
C ASN A 271 9.84 4.39 -4.63
N LEU A 272 9.53 5.33 -3.74
CA LEU A 272 8.28 6.08 -3.76
C LEU A 272 8.51 7.39 -4.49
N ASP A 273 7.57 7.78 -5.33
CA ASP A 273 7.58 9.05 -6.04
C ASP A 273 7.38 10.27 -5.10
N PHE A 274 7.97 10.25 -3.90
CA PHE A 274 8.12 11.46 -3.10
C PHE A 274 9.18 12.36 -3.75
N SER A 275 8.90 12.73 -4.99
CA SER A 275 9.80 13.56 -5.78
C SER A 275 9.96 14.99 -5.24
N THR A 276 9.11 15.38 -4.30
CA THR A 276 9.10 16.74 -3.74
C THR A 276 8.67 16.76 -2.27
N SER A 277 9.05 17.82 -1.55
CA SER A 277 8.52 18.10 -0.20
C SER A 277 7.01 18.24 -0.18
N GLY A 278 6.44 18.79 -1.26
CA GLY A 278 5.00 18.94 -1.41
C GLY A 278 4.28 17.59 -1.43
N ALA A 279 4.76 16.63 -2.22
CA ALA A 279 4.16 15.31 -2.30
C ALA A 279 4.14 14.61 -0.91
N TYR A 280 5.27 14.60 -0.21
CA TYR A 280 5.35 14.01 1.13
C TYR A 280 4.39 14.69 2.13
N LEU A 281 4.35 16.03 2.10
CA LEU A 281 3.48 16.79 3.01
C LEU A 281 2.01 16.61 2.66
N ASN A 282 1.66 16.56 1.38
CA ASN A 282 0.29 16.30 0.93
C ASN A 282 -0.23 14.97 1.47
N GLU A 283 0.55 13.89 1.34
CA GLU A 283 0.17 12.58 1.85
C GLU A 283 -0.02 12.61 3.39
N ASN A 284 0.88 13.24 4.14
CA ASN A 284 0.71 13.37 5.59
C ASN A 284 -0.55 14.18 5.97
N LEU A 285 -0.88 15.23 5.23
CA LEU A 285 -2.07 16.06 5.46
C LEU A 285 -3.36 15.28 5.16
N VAL A 286 -3.37 14.59 4.04
CA VAL A 286 -4.55 13.86 3.57
C VAL A 286 -4.83 12.65 4.46
N GLU A 287 -3.82 11.88 4.84
CA GLU A 287 -3.96 10.78 5.79
C GLU A 287 -4.41 11.30 7.17
N ALA A 288 -3.82 12.39 7.64
CA ALA A 288 -4.21 12.98 8.90
C ALA A 288 -5.67 13.44 8.93
N PHE A 289 -6.15 14.09 7.87
CA PHE A 289 -7.55 14.49 7.74
C PHE A 289 -8.47 13.26 7.66
N THR A 290 -8.10 12.27 6.88
CA THR A 290 -8.85 11.03 6.71
C THR A 290 -9.06 10.32 8.04
N HIS A 291 -7.99 10.13 8.80
CA HIS A 291 -8.07 9.47 10.10
C HIS A 291 -8.76 10.31 11.15
N TYR A 292 -8.55 11.64 11.15
CA TYR A 292 -9.34 12.55 11.98
C TYR A 292 -10.84 12.37 11.74
N TYR A 293 -11.27 12.48 10.47
CA TYR A 293 -12.68 12.40 10.12
C TYR A 293 -13.30 11.04 10.51
N LEU A 294 -12.58 9.96 10.24
CA LEU A 294 -13.05 8.62 10.58
C LEU A 294 -13.01 8.31 12.08
N ALA A 295 -12.13 8.96 12.84
CA ALA A 295 -12.14 8.87 14.30
C ALA A 295 -13.42 9.45 14.90
N GLU A 296 -13.86 10.61 14.38
CA GLU A 296 -15.05 11.32 14.86
C GLU A 296 -16.36 10.64 14.42
N HIS A 297 -16.39 10.05 13.22
CA HIS A 297 -17.64 9.60 12.61
C HIS A 297 -17.81 8.08 12.53
N TYR A 298 -16.74 7.30 12.73
CA TYR A 298 -16.82 5.85 12.56
C TYR A 298 -16.20 5.07 13.72
N ASN A 299 -14.87 5.11 13.87
CA ASN A 299 -14.17 4.31 14.89
C ASN A 299 -12.82 4.91 15.25
N SER A 300 -12.77 5.60 16.41
CA SER A 300 -11.55 6.26 16.91
C SER A 300 -10.41 5.28 17.20
N THR A 301 -10.71 4.06 17.62
CA THR A 301 -9.69 3.05 17.93
C THR A 301 -8.98 2.54 16.68
N ILE A 302 -9.74 2.30 15.60
CA ILE A 302 -9.16 1.90 14.32
C ILE A 302 -8.36 3.08 13.75
N ALA A 303 -8.86 4.30 13.86
CA ALA A 303 -8.14 5.50 13.43
C ALA A 303 -6.81 5.66 14.16
N GLU A 304 -6.78 5.55 15.50
CA GLU A 304 -5.53 5.60 16.29
C GLU A 304 -4.54 4.52 15.83
N TYR A 305 -5.01 3.31 15.61
CA TYR A 305 -4.18 2.22 15.12
C TYR A 305 -3.57 2.54 13.75
N LEU A 306 -4.37 3.04 12.80
CA LEU A 306 -3.90 3.33 11.44
C LEU A 306 -2.99 4.57 11.40
N ILE A 307 -3.24 5.61 12.20
CA ILE A 307 -2.30 6.73 12.38
C ILE A 307 -0.90 6.23 12.79
N LEU A 308 -0.86 5.28 13.72
CA LEU A 308 0.41 4.70 14.15
C LEU A 308 1.02 3.79 13.09
N LYS A 309 0.17 3.09 12.32
CA LYS A 309 0.61 2.31 11.17
C LYS A 309 1.26 3.18 10.09
N ASP A 310 0.72 4.35 9.80
CA ASP A 310 1.29 5.28 8.84
C ASP A 310 2.72 5.70 9.20
N ALA A 311 3.00 5.90 10.50
CA ALA A 311 4.37 6.12 10.94
C ALA A 311 5.29 4.94 10.61
N THR A 312 4.77 3.70 10.53
CA THR A 312 5.56 2.51 10.17
C THR A 312 6.07 2.55 8.72
N ILE A 313 5.45 3.35 7.90
CA ILE A 313 5.76 3.54 6.48
C ILE A 313 6.32 4.93 6.18
N GLY A 314 6.61 5.69 7.23
CA GLY A 314 7.34 6.95 7.14
C GLY A 314 6.50 8.21 7.16
N TYR A 315 5.17 8.14 7.30
CA TYR A 315 4.30 9.32 7.46
C TYR A 315 4.33 9.82 8.91
N VAL A 316 5.44 10.45 9.29
CA VAL A 316 5.74 10.77 10.68
C VAL A 316 4.94 11.94 11.26
N LEU A 317 4.25 12.71 10.43
CA LEU A 317 3.49 13.89 10.83
C LEU A 317 2.00 13.62 11.06
N VAL A 318 1.48 12.49 10.58
CA VAL A 318 0.04 12.19 10.55
C VAL A 318 -0.62 12.33 11.92
N GLU A 319 0.02 11.84 12.98
CA GLU A 319 -0.55 11.90 14.34
C GLU A 319 -0.77 13.34 14.84
N ASP A 320 0.22 14.22 14.67
CA ASP A 320 0.13 15.59 15.17
C ASP A 320 -0.78 16.45 14.29
N LEU A 321 -0.80 16.18 12.99
CA LEU A 321 -1.74 16.84 12.07
C LEU A 321 -3.18 16.41 12.33
N ALA A 322 -3.43 15.11 12.62
CA ALA A 322 -4.76 14.63 12.98
C ALA A 322 -5.28 15.30 14.27
N LYS A 323 -4.41 15.47 15.27
CA LYS A 323 -4.74 16.24 16.49
C LYS A 323 -5.09 17.70 16.18
N ALA A 324 -4.34 18.34 15.28
CA ALA A 324 -4.65 19.70 14.87
C ALA A 324 -6.02 19.80 14.17
N PHE A 325 -6.38 18.82 13.36
CA PHE A 325 -7.73 18.77 12.78
C PHE A 325 -8.83 18.56 13.84
N GLN A 326 -8.59 17.83 14.92
CA GLN A 326 -9.51 17.72 16.05
C GLN A 326 -9.74 19.06 16.76
N GLU A 327 -8.76 19.96 16.76
CA GLU A 327 -8.87 21.33 17.27
C GLU A 327 -9.67 22.27 16.34
N ASN A 328 -10.31 21.72 15.30
CA ASN A 328 -11.16 22.42 14.35
C ASN A 328 -10.49 23.54 13.56
N ILE A 329 -9.22 23.37 13.19
CA ILE A 329 -8.49 24.35 12.37
C ILE A 329 -9.07 24.45 10.95
N SER A 330 -9.06 25.65 10.38
CA SER A 330 -9.28 25.86 8.95
C SER A 330 -8.03 25.50 8.15
N PHE A 331 -8.18 25.18 6.86
CA PHE A 331 -7.02 24.84 6.03
C PHE A 331 -6.07 26.02 5.81
N SER A 332 -6.54 27.26 5.94
CA SER A 332 -5.67 28.43 5.93
C SER A 332 -4.70 28.52 7.12
N GLN A 333 -4.97 27.79 8.20
CA GLN A 333 -4.11 27.73 9.39
C GLN A 333 -3.06 26.61 9.31
N ILE A 334 -3.18 25.70 8.36
CA ILE A 334 -2.25 24.57 8.20
C ILE A 334 -0.79 25.01 8.07
N PRO A 335 -0.44 26.06 7.29
CA PRO A 335 0.95 26.52 7.20
C PRO A 335 1.54 26.91 8.56
N GLU A 336 0.77 27.56 9.43
CA GLU A 336 1.20 27.92 10.77
C GLU A 336 1.39 26.68 11.66
N VAL A 337 0.45 25.72 11.57
CA VAL A 337 0.55 24.45 12.32
C VAL A 337 1.77 23.66 11.89
N VAL A 338 1.95 23.47 10.58
CA VAL A 338 3.13 22.76 10.02
C VAL A 338 4.42 23.50 10.42
N GLY A 339 4.44 24.82 10.37
CA GLY A 339 5.59 25.64 10.79
C GLY A 339 5.98 25.42 12.25
N LYS A 340 5.00 25.20 13.12
CA LYS A 340 5.26 24.89 14.56
C LYS A 340 5.72 23.44 14.76
N LEU A 341 5.14 22.50 14.03
CA LEU A 341 5.46 21.08 14.14
C LEU A 341 6.80 20.75 13.49
N VAL A 342 7.07 21.31 12.29
CA VAL A 342 8.14 20.88 11.42
C VAL A 342 9.16 21.98 11.24
N THR A 343 10.09 22.09 12.20
CA THR A 343 11.28 22.91 12.04
C THR A 343 12.46 22.08 11.54
N LYS A 344 13.49 22.73 10.93
CA LYS A 344 14.71 22.04 10.50
C LYS A 344 15.35 21.25 11.63
N ASP A 345 15.34 21.79 12.84
CA ASP A 345 15.96 21.17 14.02
C ASP A 345 15.11 20.02 14.60
N ASN A 346 13.80 20.07 14.43
CA ASN A 346 12.88 19.08 14.98
C ASN A 346 12.65 17.88 14.08
N LEU A 347 12.77 18.01 12.76
CA LEU A 347 12.36 16.96 11.83
C LEU A 347 13.18 15.66 12.01
N SER A 348 14.49 15.75 12.24
CA SER A 348 15.30 14.57 12.59
C SER A 348 14.82 13.88 13.86
N ARG A 349 14.40 14.68 14.84
CA ARG A 349 13.83 14.18 16.10
C ARG A 349 12.51 13.43 15.86
N TYR A 350 11.65 13.93 14.97
CA TYR A 350 10.41 13.26 14.57
C TYR A 350 10.68 11.88 13.98
N PHE A 351 11.59 11.78 13.02
CA PHE A 351 11.96 10.49 12.43
C PHE A 351 12.52 9.52 13.48
N ASN A 352 13.43 9.97 14.32
CA ASN A 352 14.04 9.11 15.34
C ASN A 352 13.05 8.68 16.44
N SER A 353 12.20 9.59 16.93
CA SER A 353 11.24 9.29 18.01
C SER A 353 10.10 8.38 17.58
N ARG A 354 9.83 8.30 16.28
CA ARG A 354 8.74 7.51 15.70
C ARG A 354 9.22 6.29 14.93
N MET A 355 10.52 6.05 14.88
CA MET A 355 11.13 4.96 14.15
C MET A 355 10.72 3.60 14.74
N PRO A 356 9.86 2.84 14.07
CA PRO A 356 9.43 1.52 14.53
C PRO A 356 10.45 0.44 14.16
N VAL A 357 10.27 -0.74 14.73
CA VAL A 357 11.06 -1.93 14.37
C VAL A 357 10.34 -2.67 13.24
N ASN A 358 10.77 -2.45 12.01
CA ASN A 358 10.26 -3.16 10.83
C ASN A 358 11.28 -3.14 9.69
N GLY A 359 11.02 -3.93 8.65
CA GLY A 359 11.89 -4.01 7.49
C GLY A 359 12.00 -2.72 6.71
N PHE A 360 10.93 -1.94 6.62
CA PHE A 360 10.95 -0.64 5.99
C PHE A 360 12.01 0.29 6.63
N TRP A 361 11.97 0.44 7.95
CA TRP A 361 12.92 1.27 8.67
C TRP A 361 14.32 0.67 8.71
N ALA A 362 14.44 -0.66 8.84
CA ALA A 362 15.72 -1.36 8.81
C ALA A 362 16.44 -1.17 7.47
N VAL A 363 15.72 -1.33 6.36
CA VAL A 363 16.28 -1.12 5.02
C VAL A 363 16.66 0.34 4.80
N ASN A 364 15.81 1.30 5.21
CA ASN A 364 16.16 2.71 5.15
C ASN A 364 17.43 3.03 5.97
N ARG A 365 17.60 2.39 7.14
CA ARG A 365 18.80 2.56 7.95
C ARG A 365 20.03 1.99 7.27
N ILE A 366 19.94 0.83 6.61
CA ILE A 366 21.03 0.25 5.80
C ILE A 366 21.41 1.23 4.66
N TYR A 367 20.44 1.79 3.97
CA TYR A 367 20.70 2.76 2.89
C TYR A 367 21.26 4.08 3.40
N LYS A 368 20.83 4.55 4.58
CA LYS A 368 21.35 5.76 5.22
C LYS A 368 22.82 5.58 5.64
N ASP A 369 23.12 4.47 6.30
CA ASP A 369 24.45 4.15 6.79
C ASP A 369 25.39 3.70 5.65
N LYS A 370 24.83 3.34 4.50
CA LYS A 370 25.54 2.78 3.33
C LYS A 370 26.43 1.58 3.66
N ARG A 371 26.08 0.86 4.72
CA ARG A 371 26.83 -0.32 5.18
C ARG A 371 25.91 -1.36 5.80
N VAL A 372 26.20 -2.63 5.52
CA VAL A 372 25.53 -3.78 6.13
C VAL A 372 26.49 -4.99 6.13
N ILE A 373 26.35 -5.85 7.12
CA ILE A 373 27.01 -7.17 7.16
C ILE A 373 25.93 -8.22 6.91
N ILE A 374 26.14 -9.08 5.92
CA ILE A 374 25.29 -10.25 5.66
C ILE A 374 25.96 -11.47 6.27
N VAL A 375 25.23 -12.12 7.17
CA VAL A 375 25.71 -13.26 7.96
C VAL A 375 25.03 -14.54 7.46
N TYR A 376 25.78 -15.45 6.85
CA TYR A 376 25.25 -16.75 6.44
C TYR A 376 25.55 -17.84 7.46
N GLY A 377 24.69 -18.86 7.50
CA GLY A 377 24.84 -19.98 8.41
C GLY A 377 25.99 -20.94 8.00
N THR A 378 26.78 -21.40 8.96
CA THR A 378 27.85 -22.41 8.79
C THR A 378 27.61 -23.67 9.61
N GLN A 379 26.46 -23.76 10.30
CA GLN A 379 26.14 -24.86 11.22
C GLN A 379 25.23 -25.94 10.60
N ASN A 380 24.96 -25.86 9.32
CA ASN A 380 24.08 -26.84 8.67
C ASN A 380 24.80 -28.23 8.68
N PRO A 381 24.11 -29.30 9.13
CA PRO A 381 24.67 -30.65 9.10
C PRO A 381 25.03 -31.17 7.69
N ASP A 382 24.38 -30.65 6.67
CA ASP A 382 24.71 -30.89 5.25
C ASP A 382 25.60 -29.73 4.75
N GLU A 383 26.84 -29.99 4.42
CA GLU A 383 27.82 -29.01 3.94
C GLU A 383 27.27 -28.20 2.72
N ARG A 384 26.55 -28.87 1.81
CA ARG A 384 25.88 -28.21 0.69
C ARG A 384 24.84 -27.16 1.15
N GLY A 385 24.31 -27.29 2.39
CA GLY A 385 23.44 -26.31 2.99
C GLY A 385 24.20 -25.02 3.32
N ASN A 386 25.41 -25.13 3.85
CA ASN A 386 26.26 -23.97 4.13
C ASN A 386 26.67 -23.23 2.85
N GLU A 387 27.02 -23.97 1.80
CA GLU A 387 27.31 -23.40 0.48
C GLU A 387 26.07 -22.66 -0.09
N TYR A 388 24.90 -23.26 0.03
CA TYR A 388 23.64 -22.68 -0.47
C TYR A 388 23.27 -21.39 0.26
N ASP A 389 23.47 -21.33 1.60
CA ASP A 389 23.24 -20.11 2.38
C ASP A 389 24.28 -19.03 2.04
N LYS A 390 25.54 -19.41 1.81
CA LYS A 390 26.59 -18.50 1.35
C LYS A 390 26.29 -17.92 -0.03
N GLU A 391 25.87 -18.74 -0.99
CA GLU A 391 25.44 -18.26 -2.31
C GLU A 391 24.26 -17.29 -2.19
N SER A 392 23.30 -17.60 -1.32
CA SER A 392 22.13 -16.74 -1.05
C SER A 392 22.57 -15.39 -0.48
N ALA A 393 23.55 -15.38 0.43
CA ALA A 393 24.14 -14.16 0.95
C ALA A 393 24.86 -13.33 -0.13
N LEU A 394 25.59 -13.98 -1.02
CA LEU A 394 26.28 -13.33 -2.13
C LEU A 394 25.29 -12.73 -3.16
N MET A 395 24.18 -13.42 -3.43
CA MET A 395 23.11 -12.88 -4.30
C MET A 395 22.54 -11.57 -3.73
N LEU A 396 22.20 -11.55 -2.45
CA LEU A 396 21.70 -10.34 -1.78
C LEU A 396 22.76 -9.25 -1.72
N ALA A 397 24.03 -9.63 -1.41
CA ALA A 397 25.16 -8.69 -1.39
C ALA A 397 25.37 -8.00 -2.73
N ASN A 398 25.31 -8.74 -3.84
CA ASN A 398 25.47 -8.17 -5.18
C ASN A 398 24.35 -7.17 -5.50
N TRP A 399 23.12 -7.49 -5.10
CA TRP A 399 22.00 -6.57 -5.28
C TRP A 399 22.17 -5.28 -4.46
N LEU A 400 22.55 -5.38 -3.17
CA LEU A 400 22.78 -4.20 -2.32
C LEU A 400 23.99 -3.38 -2.79
N ARG A 401 25.09 -4.04 -3.23
CA ARG A 401 26.24 -3.35 -3.81
C ARG A 401 25.89 -2.58 -5.09
N SER A 402 25.01 -3.12 -5.93
CA SER A 402 24.52 -2.41 -7.12
C SER A 402 23.72 -1.15 -6.78
N ALA A 403 23.17 -1.07 -5.56
CA ALA A 403 22.50 0.10 -5.01
C ALA A 403 23.46 1.04 -4.23
N GLY A 404 24.78 0.81 -4.29
CA GLY A 404 25.79 1.67 -3.66
C GLY A 404 26.00 1.41 -2.16
N ILE A 405 25.57 0.25 -1.65
CA ILE A 405 25.77 -0.14 -0.26
C ILE A 405 27.09 -0.94 -0.12
N SER A 406 27.91 -0.59 0.87
CA SER A 406 29.07 -1.39 1.27
C SER A 406 28.60 -2.65 1.99
N VAL A 407 28.93 -3.82 1.44
CA VAL A 407 28.46 -5.11 1.99
C VAL A 407 29.64 -6.02 2.28
N GLU A 408 29.74 -6.43 3.53
CA GLU A 408 30.58 -7.54 3.97
C GLU A 408 29.71 -8.81 4.05
N VAL A 409 30.28 -9.94 3.67
CA VAL A 409 29.63 -11.26 3.77
C VAL A 409 30.51 -12.14 4.64
N LYS A 410 29.95 -12.62 5.75
CA LYS A 410 30.67 -13.41 6.77
C LYS A 410 29.86 -14.66 7.15
N GLY A 411 30.56 -15.72 7.51
CA GLY A 411 29.94 -16.83 8.22
C GLY A 411 29.59 -16.43 9.66
N ASP A 412 28.60 -17.08 10.24
CA ASP A 412 28.17 -16.83 11.62
C ASP A 412 29.30 -17.12 12.66
N ASN A 413 30.28 -17.97 12.31
CA ASN A 413 31.49 -18.28 13.08
C ASN A 413 32.64 -17.28 12.89
N GLU A 414 32.52 -16.31 12.00
CA GLU A 414 33.51 -15.29 11.67
C GLU A 414 33.21 -13.92 12.30
N LEU A 415 32.10 -13.80 13.01
CA LEU A 415 31.65 -12.53 13.57
C LEU A 415 32.48 -12.07 14.76
N THR A 416 32.84 -10.81 14.74
CA THR A 416 33.47 -10.11 15.86
C THR A 416 32.45 -9.30 16.66
N ASN A 417 32.84 -8.87 17.88
CA ASN A 417 32.00 -7.96 18.67
C ASN A 417 31.76 -6.61 17.98
N GLU A 418 32.65 -6.16 17.11
CA GLU A 418 32.49 -4.94 16.32
C GLU A 418 31.43 -5.15 15.21
N ASP A 419 31.47 -6.32 14.55
CA ASP A 419 30.47 -6.67 13.53
C ASP A 419 29.05 -6.64 14.10
N LEU A 420 28.88 -7.16 15.33
CA LEU A 420 27.58 -7.18 16.01
C LEU A 420 27.01 -5.79 16.28
N GLN A 421 27.81 -4.72 16.27
CA GLN A 421 27.35 -3.34 16.41
C GLN A 421 26.78 -2.73 15.12
N SER A 422 26.79 -3.48 14.02
CA SER A 422 26.37 -3.01 12.67
C SER A 422 24.91 -3.35 12.37
N ASN A 423 24.38 -2.81 11.25
CA ASN A 423 23.16 -3.37 10.65
C ASN A 423 23.50 -4.75 10.10
N LEU A 424 22.69 -5.75 10.42
CA LEU A 424 22.91 -7.13 10.03
C LEU A 424 21.76 -7.66 9.18
N VAL A 425 22.06 -8.48 8.19
CA VAL A 425 21.09 -9.36 7.53
C VAL A 425 21.55 -10.79 7.76
N VAL A 426 20.74 -11.56 8.47
CA VAL A 426 21.08 -12.92 8.90
C VAL A 426 20.31 -13.91 8.04
N ILE A 427 21.03 -14.81 7.36
CA ILE A 427 20.48 -15.81 6.44
C ILE A 427 20.64 -17.20 7.03
N GLY A 428 19.52 -17.91 7.15
CA GLY A 428 19.45 -19.25 7.70
C GLY A 428 18.70 -19.33 9.02
N GLY A 429 18.01 -20.45 9.23
CA GLY A 429 17.30 -20.77 10.47
C GLY A 429 18.26 -21.17 11.61
N PRO A 430 17.74 -21.37 12.83
CA PRO A 430 18.57 -21.64 14.02
C PRO A 430 19.34 -22.95 13.98
N GLY A 431 19.01 -23.88 13.09
CA GLY A 431 19.75 -25.10 12.85
C GLY A 431 20.95 -24.93 11.91
N ALA A 432 20.98 -23.84 11.15
CA ALA A 432 22.01 -23.53 10.17
C ALA A 432 22.88 -22.35 10.58
N ASN A 433 22.35 -21.42 11.40
CA ASN A 433 22.98 -20.15 11.73
C ASN A 433 22.94 -19.93 13.24
N GLU A 434 24.13 -19.87 13.87
CA GLU A 434 24.28 -19.71 15.32
C GLU A 434 23.76 -18.33 15.78
N LEU A 435 23.91 -17.29 14.97
CA LEU A 435 23.37 -15.97 15.30
C LEU A 435 21.84 -15.99 15.34
N THR A 436 21.18 -16.64 14.38
CA THR A 436 19.72 -16.83 14.43
C THR A 436 19.29 -17.60 15.67
N LYS A 437 20.06 -18.64 16.05
CA LYS A 437 19.82 -19.44 17.25
C LYS A 437 19.89 -18.57 18.51
N ASN A 438 20.92 -17.73 18.62
CA ASN A 438 21.12 -16.84 19.76
C ASN A 438 20.00 -15.76 19.84
N LEU A 439 19.48 -15.31 18.72
CA LEU A 439 18.39 -14.34 18.63
C LEU A 439 16.98 -14.95 18.80
N THR A 440 16.86 -16.27 18.95
CA THR A 440 15.55 -16.96 18.96
C THR A 440 14.55 -16.40 19.99
N LYS A 441 15.03 -15.86 21.11
CA LYS A 441 14.18 -15.31 22.18
C LYS A 441 13.57 -13.95 21.78
N GLU A 442 14.29 -13.18 20.98
CA GLU A 442 13.91 -11.86 20.49
C GLU A 442 13.09 -11.92 19.21
N LEU A 443 13.08 -13.07 18.51
CA LEU A 443 12.35 -13.23 17.27
C LEU A 443 10.85 -13.36 17.52
N VAL A 444 10.06 -12.60 16.75
CA VAL A 444 8.57 -12.65 16.77
C VAL A 444 8.05 -14.01 16.32
N VAL A 445 8.74 -14.62 15.35
CA VAL A 445 8.52 -16.01 14.94
C VAL A 445 9.76 -16.83 15.26
N LYS A 446 9.61 -17.77 16.16
CA LYS A 446 10.66 -18.74 16.49
C LYS A 446 10.49 -20.04 15.72
N PHE A 447 11.61 -20.68 15.48
CA PHE A 447 11.64 -22.02 14.94
C PHE A 447 11.60 -23.04 16.09
N SER A 448 10.73 -24.02 15.97
CA SER A 448 10.63 -25.14 16.91
C SER A 448 10.85 -26.45 16.17
N PHE A 449 11.66 -27.34 16.74
CA PHE A 449 11.92 -28.67 16.19
C PHE A 449 11.34 -29.75 17.08
N ASN A 450 10.46 -30.59 16.51
CA ASN A 450 9.95 -31.79 17.16
C ASN A 450 9.72 -32.87 16.10
N GLY A 451 10.83 -33.42 15.60
CA GLY A 451 10.84 -34.30 14.42
C GLY A 451 10.84 -33.51 13.09
N ASP A 452 10.02 -32.46 13.01
CA ASP A 452 9.99 -31.51 11.90
C ASP A 452 10.14 -30.06 12.38
N TRP A 453 10.70 -29.19 11.54
CA TRP A 453 10.76 -27.76 11.81
C TRP A 453 9.38 -27.11 11.69
N LYS A 454 9.02 -26.31 12.68
CA LYS A 454 7.76 -25.54 12.73
C LYS A 454 8.04 -24.09 13.07
N LEU A 455 7.23 -23.19 12.51
CA LEU A 455 7.22 -21.79 12.89
C LEU A 455 6.17 -21.57 14.00
N VAL A 456 6.56 -20.90 15.08
CA VAL A 456 5.71 -20.61 16.22
C VAL A 456 5.79 -19.13 16.54
N ARG A 457 4.65 -18.45 16.66
CA ARG A 457 4.61 -17.06 17.12
C ARG A 457 5.14 -16.95 18.54
N ASN A 458 6.03 -15.98 18.77
CA ASN A 458 6.67 -15.76 20.05
C ASN A 458 6.22 -14.41 20.64
N PHE A 459 5.12 -14.41 21.35
CA PHE A 459 4.58 -13.21 21.96
C PHE A 459 5.41 -12.64 23.12
N THR A 460 6.39 -13.39 23.63
CA THR A 460 7.30 -12.91 24.67
C THR A 460 8.46 -12.08 24.12
N ALA A 461 8.68 -12.09 22.79
CA ALA A 461 9.76 -11.35 22.14
C ALA A 461 9.50 -9.84 22.05
N VAL A 462 8.32 -9.37 22.39
CA VAL A 462 7.98 -7.96 22.39
C VAL A 462 7.56 -7.50 23.78
N GLU A 463 7.99 -6.31 24.14
CA GLU A 463 7.60 -5.66 25.38
C GLU A 463 6.09 -5.38 25.35
N ASN A 464 5.30 -6.06 26.15
CA ASN A 464 3.85 -6.10 26.09
C ASN A 464 3.27 -6.66 24.78
N PRO A 465 3.33 -7.99 24.57
CA PRO A 465 2.80 -8.62 23.37
C PRO A 465 1.27 -8.50 23.35
N ILE A 466 0.78 -7.52 22.62
CA ILE A 466 -0.65 -7.24 22.45
C ILE A 466 -1.02 -7.56 21.02
N SER A 467 -1.74 -8.66 20.82
CA SER A 467 -2.47 -8.87 19.58
C SER A 467 -3.79 -8.13 19.69
N PHE A 468 -4.00 -7.12 18.87
CA PHE A 468 -5.27 -6.43 18.79
C PHE A 468 -6.25 -7.29 18.00
N ILE A 469 -7.23 -7.86 18.67
CA ILE A 469 -8.39 -8.43 18.03
C ILE A 469 -9.45 -7.34 18.00
N PHE A 470 -9.69 -6.80 16.84
CA PHE A 470 -10.83 -5.91 16.64
C PHE A 470 -12.10 -6.75 16.61
N SER A 471 -12.90 -6.68 17.67
CA SER A 471 -14.30 -7.10 17.64
C SER A 471 -15.17 -5.87 17.41
N ASN A 472 -16.38 -6.05 16.92
CA ASN A 472 -17.34 -4.95 16.69
C ASN A 472 -17.60 -4.07 17.94
N GLU A 473 -17.10 -4.44 19.10
CA GLU A 473 -17.39 -3.78 20.36
C GLU A 473 -16.15 -3.43 21.20
N SER A 474 -14.98 -4.01 20.94
CA SER A 474 -13.76 -3.72 21.71
C SER A 474 -12.50 -4.36 21.13
N ILE A 475 -11.34 -3.77 21.42
CA ILE A 475 -10.05 -4.40 21.22
C ILE A 475 -9.86 -5.46 22.29
N LYS A 476 -9.67 -6.71 21.88
CA LYS A 476 -9.25 -7.78 22.78
C LYS A 476 -7.76 -8.04 22.64
N VAL A 477 -7.09 -8.08 23.76
CA VAL A 477 -5.69 -8.49 23.87
C VAL A 477 -5.64 -10.02 23.94
N VAL A 478 -4.97 -10.65 22.98
CA VAL A 478 -4.72 -12.08 23.00
C VAL A 478 -3.24 -12.34 23.25
N LYS A 479 -2.97 -13.03 24.36
CA LYS A 479 -1.64 -13.56 24.68
C LYS A 479 -1.66 -15.06 24.43
N SER A 480 -1.09 -15.51 23.33
CA SER A 480 -0.89 -16.96 23.12
C SER A 480 0.18 -17.20 22.07
N ASP A 481 1.04 -18.16 22.33
CA ASP A 481 1.89 -18.73 21.29
C ASP A 481 1.00 -19.59 20.39
N ALA A 482 0.97 -19.29 19.10
CA ALA A 482 0.21 -20.04 18.11
C ALA A 482 1.14 -20.62 17.05
N VAL A 483 0.96 -21.89 16.75
CA VAL A 483 1.67 -22.53 15.63
C VAL A 483 1.12 -21.96 14.32
N VAL A 484 2.00 -21.49 13.47
CA VAL A 484 1.62 -21.06 12.11
C VAL A 484 1.17 -22.29 11.32
N PRO A 485 0.00 -22.30 10.66
CA PRO A 485 -0.45 -23.44 9.88
C PRO A 485 0.56 -23.84 8.82
N GLN A 486 0.97 -25.10 8.81
CA GLN A 486 2.06 -25.62 7.97
C GLN A 486 1.54 -26.61 6.93
N GLU A 487 0.65 -26.17 6.07
CA GLU A 487 0.19 -26.98 4.95
C GLU A 487 1.23 -27.07 3.82
N TYR A 488 2.25 -26.17 3.84
CA TYR A 488 3.28 -26.04 2.79
C TYR A 488 4.63 -25.66 3.40
N PRO A 489 5.75 -25.83 2.66
CA PRO A 489 7.04 -25.25 3.03
C PRO A 489 6.94 -23.74 3.27
N LEU A 490 7.49 -23.26 4.36
CA LEU A 490 7.36 -21.87 4.81
C LEU A 490 8.73 -21.21 4.94
N GLY A 491 8.78 -19.93 4.65
CA GLY A 491 9.89 -19.05 4.96
C GLY A 491 9.40 -17.78 5.67
N VAL A 492 10.27 -17.14 6.43
CA VAL A 492 9.99 -15.92 7.19
C VAL A 492 11.08 -14.88 6.98
N VAL A 493 10.67 -13.62 6.84
CA VAL A 493 11.54 -12.45 7.01
C VAL A 493 11.01 -11.68 8.20
N GLN A 494 11.88 -11.34 9.13
CA GLN A 494 11.51 -10.59 10.32
C GLN A 494 12.64 -9.67 10.75
N THR A 495 12.27 -8.57 11.39
CA THR A 495 13.19 -7.53 11.83
C THR A 495 13.14 -7.39 13.34
N LEU A 496 14.29 -7.17 13.93
CA LEU A 496 14.43 -6.80 15.32
C LEU A 496 15.41 -5.63 15.44
N ARG A 497 15.30 -4.89 16.54
CA ARG A 497 16.32 -3.93 16.92
C ARG A 497 17.56 -4.71 17.32
N ASN A 498 18.73 -4.24 16.87
CA ASN A 498 19.97 -4.90 17.20
C ASN A 498 20.23 -4.85 18.72
N PRO A 499 20.29 -5.97 19.45
CA PRO A 499 20.47 -5.98 20.90
C PRO A 499 21.84 -5.47 21.36
N TRP A 500 22.82 -5.43 20.48
CA TRP A 500 24.17 -4.89 20.77
C TRP A 500 24.30 -3.41 20.43
N ASN A 501 23.41 -2.87 19.59
CA ASN A 501 23.36 -1.45 19.21
C ASN A 501 21.94 -1.03 18.84
N ASN A 502 21.26 -0.37 19.75
CA ASN A 502 19.85 -0.02 19.61
C ASN A 502 19.52 1.01 18.48
N GLU A 503 20.55 1.59 17.86
CA GLU A 503 20.41 2.43 16.67
C GLU A 503 20.43 1.65 15.36
N LYS A 504 20.73 0.36 15.42
CA LYS A 504 20.84 -0.55 14.28
C LYS A 504 19.75 -1.60 14.28
N PHE A 505 19.62 -2.31 13.17
CA PHE A 505 18.63 -3.35 12.98
C PHE A 505 19.25 -4.65 12.53
N ILE A 506 18.56 -5.74 12.84
CA ILE A 506 18.83 -7.06 12.31
C ILE A 506 17.61 -7.51 11.51
N ILE A 507 17.84 -7.92 10.26
CA ILE A 507 16.82 -8.58 9.42
C ILE A 507 17.18 -10.06 9.36
N VAL A 508 16.29 -10.94 9.83
CA VAL A 508 16.46 -12.39 9.75
C VAL A 508 15.63 -12.93 8.60
N ILE A 509 16.30 -13.63 7.69
CA ILE A 509 15.71 -14.31 6.53
C ILE A 509 15.94 -15.79 6.70
N ALA A 510 14.87 -16.55 6.96
CA ALA A 510 14.99 -17.96 7.27
C ALA A 510 13.78 -18.76 6.72
N GLY A 511 14.02 -20.02 6.42
CA GLY A 511 12.99 -20.97 6.03
C GLY A 511 13.11 -22.27 6.83
N ILE A 512 12.09 -23.13 6.71
CA ILE A 512 12.14 -24.48 7.28
C ILE A 512 13.18 -25.36 6.58
N ASP A 513 13.58 -24.95 5.38
CA ASP A 513 14.70 -25.52 4.63
C ASP A 513 15.48 -24.42 3.87
N ARG A 514 16.61 -24.80 3.26
CA ARG A 514 17.49 -23.91 2.49
C ARG A 514 16.81 -23.28 1.27
N TYR A 515 15.91 -24.02 0.60
CA TYR A 515 15.20 -23.52 -0.58
C TYR A 515 14.21 -22.45 -0.20
N CYS A 516 13.49 -22.65 0.91
CA CYS A 516 12.60 -21.66 1.51
C CYS A 516 13.38 -20.40 1.92
N THR A 517 14.52 -20.55 2.59
CA THR A 517 15.39 -19.43 2.95
C THR A 517 15.78 -18.60 1.72
N ARG A 518 16.26 -19.25 0.65
CA ARG A 518 16.66 -18.54 -0.59
C ARG A 518 15.49 -17.82 -1.26
N LYS A 519 14.31 -18.42 -1.29
CA LYS A 519 13.12 -17.78 -1.87
C LYS A 519 12.69 -16.54 -1.09
N MET A 520 12.93 -16.50 0.22
CA MET A 520 12.58 -15.35 1.05
C MET A 520 13.47 -14.13 0.82
N LEU A 521 14.64 -14.23 0.18
CA LEU A 521 15.52 -13.09 -0.11
C LEU A 521 14.81 -11.96 -0.86
N ARG A 522 13.86 -12.29 -1.74
CA ARG A 522 13.08 -11.30 -2.50
C ARG A 522 12.19 -10.40 -1.63
N TYR A 523 11.97 -10.80 -0.39
CA TYR A 523 11.10 -10.12 0.56
C TYR A 523 11.87 -9.46 1.71
N PHE A 524 13.18 -9.30 1.59
CA PHE A 524 14.01 -8.81 2.68
C PHE A 524 13.59 -7.44 3.23
N ASN A 525 12.90 -6.62 2.45
CA ASN A 525 12.35 -5.33 2.81
C ASN A 525 10.86 -5.37 3.20
N TYR A 526 10.24 -6.57 3.17
CA TYR A 526 8.86 -6.75 3.60
C TYR A 526 8.82 -7.26 5.01
N ASN A 527 8.26 -6.49 5.87
CA ASN A 527 7.75 -6.95 7.15
C ASN A 527 7.07 -5.82 7.88
N SER A 528 6.39 -6.12 8.93
CA SER A 528 5.63 -5.18 9.70
C SER A 528 6.21 -5.00 11.09
N SER A 529 5.82 -3.97 11.77
CA SER A 529 6.49 -3.42 12.92
C SER A 529 5.70 -3.43 14.20
N TYR A 530 6.37 -3.15 15.30
CA TYR A 530 5.76 -3.41 16.55
C TYR A 530 5.93 -2.52 17.74
N LEU A 531 6.88 -1.67 17.83
CA LEU A 531 7.06 -0.78 18.97
C LEU A 531 7.14 0.67 18.51
N ILE A 532 6.11 1.45 18.81
CA ILE A 532 6.09 2.88 18.63
C ILE A 532 5.83 3.52 19.97
N ARG A 533 6.77 4.29 20.53
CA ARG A 533 6.64 5.06 21.77
C ARG A 533 6.15 4.24 22.98
N GLY A 534 6.66 3.02 23.15
CA GLY A 534 6.22 2.14 24.24
C GLY A 534 4.82 1.54 24.07
N LYS A 535 4.10 1.87 22.98
CA LYS A 535 2.91 1.16 22.53
C LYS A 535 3.33 0.03 21.60
N THR A 536 2.91 -1.17 21.91
CA THR A 536 3.18 -2.35 21.06
C THR A 536 2.01 -2.54 20.12
N PHE A 537 2.26 -2.46 18.84
CA PHE A 537 1.34 -2.88 17.80
C PHE A 537 1.76 -4.24 17.30
N PHE A 538 0.86 -5.17 17.37
CA PHE A 538 1.04 -6.46 16.76
C PHE A 538 0.25 -6.51 15.44
N GLU A 539 0.82 -6.01 14.37
CA GLU A 539 0.62 -6.60 13.07
C GLU A 539 1.67 -7.69 12.93
N GLU A 540 1.31 -8.86 12.39
CA GLU A 540 2.26 -9.95 12.25
C GLU A 540 3.56 -9.44 11.64
N GLY A 541 4.57 -9.19 12.49
CA GLY A 541 5.85 -8.58 12.21
C GLY A 541 6.78 -9.39 11.38
N PHE A 542 6.21 -10.21 10.56
CA PHE A 542 6.94 -11.13 9.74
C PHE A 542 6.15 -11.39 8.47
N TYR A 543 6.86 -11.47 7.41
CA TYR A 543 6.33 -11.97 6.17
C TYR A 543 6.53 -13.48 6.12
N ILE A 544 5.44 -14.24 6.11
CA ILE A 544 5.44 -15.68 5.88
C ILE A 544 4.84 -15.91 4.51
N GLN A 545 5.55 -16.59 3.65
CA GLN A 545 5.05 -16.99 2.35
C GLN A 545 4.98 -18.51 2.24
N ARG A 546 3.88 -18.99 1.64
CA ARG A 546 3.83 -20.31 1.01
C ARG A 546 4.78 -20.30 -0.19
N ILE A 547 5.62 -21.31 -0.27
CA ILE A 547 6.61 -21.46 -1.32
C ILE A 547 6.24 -22.63 -2.21
#